data_fe8900619760b6d172ef8aaa1d898140
#
_entry.id   fe8900619760b6d172ef8aaa1d898140
#
_cell.length_a   1.000
_cell.length_b   1.000
_cell.length_c   1.000
_cell.angle_alpha   90.00
_cell.angle_beta   90.00
_cell.angle_gamma   90.00
#
_symmetry.space_group_name_H-M   'P 1'
#
loop_
_entity.id
_entity.type
_entity.pdbx_description
1 polymer ?
#
loop_
_entity_poly.entity_id
_entity_poly.type
_entity_poly.pdbx_seq_one_letter_code
_entity_poly.pdbx_strand_id
1 'polypeptide(L)'
;MKILKILGIILAVALLTILSQVGGVVLLLWLVIFRFFKEKLRNPWLRRGVNLGGFVIFYLFFMFAIIPPLARIQDRVPLPMSKSGALIPVSYWTAIFGRNYIKSEGRNKLETIAAAFEKKYPQLKVKYMDCNYPFRIDVKGDKNTWILEGLFPHFTHDGAKADIALVYNDEQENASNLTPTAFGYGSSVDPLPWETCTPCSCEKKNWTYSFMYKNLPKTDYSLNNTISTDLIKIFDRHLPYTIFFEKHLKERFKLHGDYSEAGCESVRHDDHFHVTLCKE
;
A
#
# COMPACT_ATOMS: atom_id res chain seq x y z
N MET A 1 13.62 -19.79 -29.90
CA MET A 1 13.42 -20.27 -28.52
C MET A 1 14.29 -19.59 -27.47
N LYS A 2 15.61 -19.38 -27.64
CA LYS A 2 16.49 -18.72 -26.65
C LYS A 2 16.10 -17.27 -26.40
N ILE A 3 15.83 -16.47 -27.44
CA ILE A 3 15.43 -15.05 -27.34
C ILE A 3 14.13 -14.90 -26.54
N LEU A 4 13.13 -15.73 -26.82
CA LEU A 4 11.83 -15.65 -26.08
C LEU A 4 11.98 -15.93 -24.58
N LYS A 5 12.89 -16.85 -24.21
CA LYS A 5 13.22 -17.10 -22.80
C LYS A 5 13.90 -15.90 -22.13
N ILE A 6 14.83 -15.25 -22.82
CA ILE A 6 15.51 -14.04 -22.32
C ILE A 6 14.51 -12.91 -22.13
N LEU A 7 13.65 -12.66 -23.12
CA LEU A 7 12.58 -11.64 -23.00
C LEU A 7 11.63 -11.94 -21.84
N GLY A 8 11.25 -13.21 -21.64
CA GLY A 8 10.42 -13.60 -20.49
C GLY A 8 11.09 -13.35 -19.14
N ILE A 9 12.40 -13.58 -19.02
CA ILE A 9 13.16 -13.28 -17.80
C ILE A 9 13.23 -11.76 -17.58
N ILE A 10 13.52 -10.98 -18.61
CA ILE A 10 13.57 -9.51 -18.51
C ILE A 10 12.23 -8.96 -18.04
N LEU A 11 11.13 -9.43 -18.64
CA LEU A 11 9.79 -9.03 -18.24
C LEU A 11 9.47 -9.41 -16.79
N ALA A 12 9.81 -10.63 -16.37
CA ALA A 12 9.60 -11.09 -15.00
C ALA A 12 10.43 -10.27 -13.99
N VAL A 13 11.68 -9.95 -14.30
CA VAL A 13 12.54 -9.09 -13.48
C VAL A 13 11.92 -7.69 -13.37
N ALA A 14 11.49 -7.10 -14.49
CA ALA A 14 10.85 -5.78 -14.48
C ALA A 14 9.58 -5.78 -13.63
N LEU A 15 8.67 -6.73 -13.86
CA LEU A 15 7.41 -6.84 -13.10
C LEU A 15 7.65 -7.03 -11.60
N LEU A 16 8.56 -7.91 -11.19
CA LEU A 16 8.88 -8.14 -9.79
C LEU A 16 9.57 -6.94 -9.15
N THR A 17 10.37 -6.19 -9.90
CA THR A 17 10.97 -4.93 -9.42
C THR A 17 9.90 -3.87 -9.21
N ILE A 18 8.93 -3.76 -10.12
CA ILE A 18 7.77 -2.86 -9.98
C ILE A 18 6.95 -3.20 -8.73
N LEU A 19 6.66 -4.48 -8.55
CA LEU A 19 5.79 -4.93 -7.45
C LEU A 19 6.43 -4.78 -6.07
N SER A 20 7.74 -5.06 -5.95
CA SER A 20 8.38 -5.21 -4.64
C SER A 20 9.77 -4.56 -4.52
N GLN A 21 10.15 -3.68 -5.46
CA GLN A 21 11.46 -3.03 -5.52
C GLN A 21 12.65 -4.01 -5.63
N VAL A 22 12.70 -5.03 -4.81
CA VAL A 22 13.80 -5.99 -4.72
C VAL A 22 13.56 -7.31 -5.45
N GLY A 23 12.32 -7.59 -5.85
CA GLY A 23 11.94 -8.90 -6.39
C GLY A 23 12.68 -9.30 -7.66
N GLY A 24 13.00 -8.34 -8.52
CA GLY A 24 13.80 -8.61 -9.71
C GLY A 24 15.21 -9.07 -9.38
N VAL A 25 15.87 -8.43 -8.41
CA VAL A 25 17.21 -8.83 -7.93
C VAL A 25 17.15 -10.21 -7.29
N VAL A 26 16.13 -10.47 -6.45
CA VAL A 26 15.96 -11.80 -5.82
C VAL A 26 15.72 -12.88 -6.87
N LEU A 27 14.96 -12.59 -7.94
CA LEU A 27 14.79 -13.54 -9.05
C LEU A 27 16.11 -13.84 -9.75
N LEU A 28 16.92 -12.83 -10.04
CA LEU A 28 18.22 -13.03 -10.67
C LEU A 28 19.15 -13.88 -9.80
N LEU A 29 19.22 -13.61 -8.49
CA LEU A 29 19.99 -14.41 -7.54
C LEU A 29 19.51 -15.86 -7.50
N TRP A 30 18.18 -16.06 -7.46
CA TRP A 30 17.60 -17.40 -7.51
C TRP A 30 17.98 -18.15 -8.80
N LEU A 31 17.89 -17.51 -9.94
CA LEU A 31 18.25 -18.14 -11.23
C LEU A 31 19.72 -18.59 -11.26
N VAL A 32 20.63 -17.82 -10.66
CA VAL A 32 22.03 -18.20 -10.50
C VAL A 32 22.15 -19.42 -9.60
N ILE A 33 21.53 -19.39 -8.41
CA ILE A 33 21.56 -20.50 -7.44
C ILE A 33 20.95 -21.77 -8.08
N PHE A 34 19.79 -21.65 -8.71
CA PHE A 34 19.08 -22.78 -9.31
C PHE A 34 19.90 -23.43 -10.44
N ARG A 35 20.76 -22.67 -11.13
CA ARG A 35 21.65 -23.22 -12.16
C ARG A 35 22.57 -24.32 -11.62
N PHE A 36 22.99 -24.25 -10.37
CA PHE A 36 23.84 -25.27 -9.74
C PHE A 36 23.09 -26.55 -9.36
N PHE A 37 21.78 -26.46 -9.13
CA PHE A 37 20.96 -27.58 -8.72
C PHE A 37 20.20 -28.26 -9.87
N LYS A 38 19.92 -27.55 -10.95
CA LYS A 38 19.06 -28.01 -12.05
C LYS A 38 19.52 -29.31 -12.71
N GLU A 39 20.84 -29.54 -12.75
CA GLU A 39 21.43 -30.72 -13.42
C GLU A 39 21.26 -32.00 -12.59
N LYS A 40 21.09 -31.86 -11.26
CA LYS A 40 20.79 -32.97 -10.35
C LYS A 40 19.34 -33.42 -10.45
N LEU A 41 18.45 -32.62 -11.02
CA LEU A 41 17.03 -32.89 -11.15
C LEU A 41 16.72 -33.48 -12.54
N ARG A 42 16.73 -34.81 -12.66
CA ARG A 42 16.49 -35.52 -13.93
C ARG A 42 15.05 -35.34 -14.43
N ASN A 43 14.05 -35.38 -13.53
CA ASN A 43 12.65 -35.23 -13.91
C ASN A 43 12.31 -33.76 -14.24
N PRO A 44 11.82 -33.47 -15.49
CA PRO A 44 11.51 -32.10 -15.90
C PRO A 44 10.38 -31.44 -15.13
N TRP A 45 9.40 -32.18 -14.68
CA TRP A 45 8.30 -31.66 -13.85
C TRP A 45 8.77 -31.30 -12.44
N LEU A 46 9.56 -32.19 -11.82
CA LEU A 46 10.18 -31.91 -10.53
C LEU A 46 11.09 -30.69 -10.61
N ARG A 47 11.86 -30.56 -11.69
CA ARG A 47 12.72 -29.40 -11.92
C ARG A 47 11.92 -28.08 -12.01
N ARG A 48 10.75 -28.09 -12.69
CA ARG A 48 9.86 -26.91 -12.74
C ARG A 48 9.28 -26.59 -11.38
N GLY A 49 8.78 -27.60 -10.66
CA GLY A 49 8.23 -27.45 -9.32
C GLY A 49 9.25 -26.91 -8.33
N VAL A 50 10.48 -27.45 -8.32
CA VAL A 50 11.57 -26.97 -7.46
C VAL A 50 12.00 -25.55 -7.85
N ASN A 51 12.02 -25.21 -9.15
CA ASN A 51 12.35 -23.86 -9.56
C ASN A 51 11.32 -22.85 -9.08
N LEU A 52 10.03 -23.11 -9.26
CA LEU A 52 8.97 -22.18 -8.86
C LEU A 52 8.82 -22.13 -7.33
N GLY A 53 8.64 -23.28 -6.68
CA GLY A 53 8.46 -23.37 -5.23
C GLY A 53 9.68 -22.88 -4.46
N GLY A 54 10.89 -23.25 -4.94
CA GLY A 54 12.13 -22.77 -4.38
C GLY A 54 12.30 -21.26 -4.52
N PHE A 55 11.91 -20.66 -5.65
CA PHE A 55 11.90 -19.21 -5.83
C PHE A 55 10.96 -18.55 -4.82
N VAL A 56 9.74 -19.05 -4.64
CA VAL A 56 8.79 -18.48 -3.68
C VAL A 56 9.35 -18.51 -2.26
N ILE A 57 9.91 -19.66 -1.83
CA ILE A 57 10.51 -19.78 -0.49
C ILE A 57 11.71 -18.83 -0.36
N PHE A 58 12.57 -18.78 -1.37
CA PHE A 58 13.74 -17.91 -1.36
C PHE A 58 13.35 -16.42 -1.33
N TYR A 59 12.33 -16.03 -2.09
CA TYR A 59 11.78 -14.68 -2.10
C TYR A 59 11.21 -14.30 -0.71
N LEU A 60 10.38 -15.15 -0.11
CA LEU A 60 9.82 -14.90 1.21
C LEU A 60 10.92 -14.82 2.29
N PHE A 61 11.93 -15.70 2.21
CA PHE A 61 13.11 -15.61 3.08
C PHE A 61 13.81 -14.25 2.96
N PHE A 62 14.05 -13.78 1.73
CA PHE A 62 14.65 -12.47 1.53
C PHE A 62 13.77 -11.35 2.09
N MET A 63 12.47 -11.35 1.77
CA MET A 63 11.55 -10.29 2.20
C MET A 63 11.40 -10.20 3.71
N PHE A 64 11.42 -11.31 4.43
CA PHE A 64 11.15 -11.32 5.87
C PHE A 64 12.39 -11.48 6.76
N ALA A 65 13.50 -12.00 6.24
CA ALA A 65 14.72 -12.20 7.03
C ALA A 65 15.85 -11.25 6.62
N ILE A 66 16.04 -11.00 5.33
CA ILE A 66 17.20 -10.23 4.83
C ILE A 66 16.87 -8.74 4.67
N ILE A 67 15.72 -8.42 4.06
CA ILE A 67 15.36 -7.03 3.76
C ILE A 67 15.13 -6.17 5.01
N PRO A 68 14.45 -6.63 6.10
CA PRO A 68 14.19 -5.78 7.24
C PRO A 68 15.46 -5.24 7.94
N PRO A 69 16.51 -6.02 8.23
CA PRO A 69 17.73 -5.47 8.79
C PRO A 69 18.46 -4.51 7.84
N LEU A 70 18.40 -4.74 6.52
CA LEU A 70 19.01 -3.82 5.54
C LEU A 70 18.22 -2.51 5.44
N ALA A 71 16.91 -2.55 5.46
CA ALA A 71 16.05 -1.37 5.42
C ALA A 71 16.25 -0.46 6.64
N ARG A 72 16.55 -1.03 7.82
CA ARG A 72 16.87 -0.28 9.04
C ARG A 72 18.10 0.62 8.91
N ILE A 73 19.04 0.32 8.01
CA ILE A 73 20.19 1.18 7.73
C ILE A 73 19.73 2.55 7.18
N GLN A 74 18.56 2.59 6.55
CA GLN A 74 17.93 3.82 6.04
C GLN A 74 16.76 4.28 6.94
N ASP A 75 16.75 3.89 8.22
CA ASP A 75 15.68 4.17 9.17
C ASP A 75 14.30 3.70 8.66
N ARG A 76 14.23 2.56 7.96
CA ARG A 76 12.98 1.99 7.51
C ARG A 76 12.68 0.68 8.23
N VAL A 77 11.50 0.63 8.82
CA VAL A 77 11.02 -0.54 9.56
C VAL A 77 9.68 -0.99 8.98
N PRO A 78 9.42 -2.31 8.91
CA PRO A 78 8.13 -2.80 8.46
C PRO A 78 7.05 -2.55 9.52
N LEU A 79 5.84 -2.22 9.09
CA LEU A 79 4.66 -2.17 9.94
C LEU A 79 4.22 -3.59 10.37
N PRO A 80 3.49 -3.72 11.50
CA PRO A 80 3.04 -5.02 12.00
C PRO A 80 2.17 -5.76 11.00
N MET A 81 2.35 -7.07 10.88
CA MET A 81 1.51 -7.93 10.05
C MET A 81 0.42 -8.67 10.86
N SER A 82 0.50 -8.64 12.19
CA SER A 82 -0.47 -9.31 13.06
C SER A 82 -1.83 -8.60 13.01
N LYS A 83 -2.89 -9.37 12.88
CA LYS A 83 -4.27 -8.86 12.98
C LYS A 83 -4.76 -8.73 14.42
N SER A 84 -3.95 -9.09 15.43
CA SER A 84 -4.31 -8.98 16.86
C SER A 84 -4.03 -7.60 17.46
N GLY A 85 -3.19 -6.77 16.80
CA GLY A 85 -2.85 -5.42 17.27
C GLY A 85 -3.91 -4.39 16.92
N ALA A 86 -3.75 -3.17 17.46
CA ALA A 86 -4.57 -2.00 17.12
C ALA A 86 -4.34 -1.49 15.69
N LEU A 87 -3.14 -1.72 15.14
CA LEU A 87 -2.73 -1.39 13.78
C LEU A 87 -2.58 -2.69 12.97
N ILE A 88 -3.32 -2.83 11.87
CA ILE A 88 -3.35 -4.04 11.06
C ILE A 88 -3.21 -3.72 9.56
N PRO A 89 -2.65 -4.63 8.75
CA PRO A 89 -2.70 -4.48 7.30
C PRO A 89 -4.11 -4.77 6.76
N VAL A 90 -4.54 -4.01 5.75
CA VAL A 90 -5.71 -4.39 4.94
C VAL A 90 -5.43 -5.72 4.25
N SER A 91 -4.25 -5.86 3.66
CA SER A 91 -3.83 -7.07 2.93
C SER A 91 -2.40 -7.48 3.28
N TYR A 92 -2.19 -8.78 3.41
CA TYR A 92 -0.82 -9.32 3.56
C TYR A 92 0.05 -9.13 2.31
N TRP A 93 -0.55 -8.89 1.15
CA TRP A 93 0.18 -8.60 -0.07
C TRP A 93 1.05 -7.35 0.05
N THR A 94 0.60 -6.35 0.83
CA THR A 94 1.40 -5.16 1.14
C THR A 94 2.76 -5.53 1.74
N ALA A 95 2.78 -6.45 2.71
CA ALA A 95 4.02 -6.91 3.33
C ALA A 95 4.81 -7.88 2.42
N ILE A 96 4.14 -8.77 1.69
CA ILE A 96 4.79 -9.70 0.74
C ILE A 96 5.54 -8.91 -0.33
N PHE A 97 4.97 -7.79 -0.81
CA PHE A 97 5.62 -6.92 -1.78
C PHE A 97 6.53 -5.85 -1.15
N GLY A 98 6.70 -5.85 0.17
CA GLY A 98 7.56 -4.91 0.87
C GLY A 98 7.07 -3.46 0.78
N ARG A 99 5.76 -3.23 0.68
CA ARG A 99 5.12 -1.91 0.62
C ARG A 99 4.60 -1.45 1.98
N ASN A 100 5.06 -2.04 3.05
CA ASN A 100 4.67 -1.74 4.44
C ASN A 100 5.81 -1.12 5.25
N TYR A 101 6.81 -0.52 4.61
CA TYR A 101 7.93 0.11 5.29
C TYR A 101 7.66 1.58 5.57
N ILE A 102 8.17 2.05 6.72
CA ILE A 102 8.02 3.43 7.16
C ILE A 102 9.20 3.81 8.06
N LYS A 103 9.49 5.10 8.24
CA LYS A 103 10.47 5.56 9.25
C LYS A 103 10.06 5.12 10.65
N SER A 104 11.03 4.83 11.51
CA SER A 104 10.79 4.37 12.89
C SER A 104 9.90 5.34 13.67
N GLU A 105 10.12 6.66 13.51
CA GLU A 105 9.27 7.70 14.12
C GLU A 105 7.81 7.59 13.65
N GLY A 106 7.60 7.42 12.33
CA GLY A 106 6.27 7.28 11.73
C GLY A 106 5.54 6.04 12.24
N ARG A 107 6.26 4.93 12.41
CA ARG A 107 5.71 3.70 13.00
C ARG A 107 5.22 3.93 14.43
N ASN A 108 6.03 4.55 15.29
CA ASN A 108 5.66 4.82 16.68
C ASN A 108 4.41 5.73 16.77
N LYS A 109 4.32 6.73 15.89
CA LYS A 109 3.14 7.59 15.80
C LYS A 109 1.90 6.81 15.36
N LEU A 110 2.00 5.99 14.32
CA LEU A 110 0.87 5.15 13.86
C LEU A 110 0.40 4.19 14.95
N GLU A 111 1.30 3.56 15.68
CA GLU A 111 0.95 2.65 16.78
C GLU A 111 0.26 3.42 17.92
N THR A 112 0.71 4.64 18.24
CA THR A 112 0.07 5.52 19.25
C THR A 112 -1.35 5.93 18.81
N ILE A 113 -1.51 6.34 17.56
CA ILE A 113 -2.80 6.72 16.97
C ILE A 113 -3.75 5.51 16.95
N ALA A 114 -3.25 4.36 16.56
CA ALA A 114 -4.04 3.13 16.53
C ALA A 114 -4.52 2.71 17.92
N ALA A 115 -3.67 2.84 18.93
CA ALA A 115 -4.05 2.58 20.32
C ALA A 115 -5.11 3.59 20.82
N ALA A 116 -5.00 4.88 20.45
CA ALA A 116 -6.00 5.89 20.77
C ALA A 116 -7.36 5.60 20.09
N PHE A 117 -7.34 5.14 18.85
CA PHE A 117 -8.54 4.73 18.13
C PHE A 117 -9.18 3.49 18.75
N GLU A 118 -8.41 2.45 19.04
CA GLU A 118 -8.87 1.21 19.69
C GLU A 118 -9.46 1.48 21.07
N LYS A 119 -8.90 2.43 21.84
CA LYS A 119 -9.46 2.85 23.13
C LYS A 119 -10.87 3.44 22.97
N LYS A 120 -11.14 4.18 21.89
CA LYS A 120 -12.47 4.73 21.58
C LYS A 120 -13.41 3.69 20.98
N TYR A 121 -12.89 2.79 20.17
CA TYR A 121 -13.61 1.75 19.43
C TYR A 121 -12.94 0.38 19.63
N PRO A 122 -13.17 -0.33 20.76
CA PRO A 122 -12.39 -1.53 21.12
C PRO A 122 -12.48 -2.68 20.14
N GLN A 123 -13.53 -2.74 19.29
CA GLN A 123 -13.71 -3.77 18.28
C GLN A 123 -13.08 -3.43 16.92
N LEU A 124 -12.63 -2.18 16.75
CA LEU A 124 -12.13 -1.69 15.48
C LEU A 124 -10.63 -1.46 15.54
N LYS A 125 -9.99 -1.58 14.37
CA LYS A 125 -8.55 -1.43 14.19
C LYS A 125 -8.25 -0.34 13.16
N VAL A 126 -7.13 0.34 13.31
CA VAL A 126 -6.59 1.18 12.25
C VAL A 126 -6.01 0.26 11.17
N LYS A 127 -6.44 0.44 9.94
CA LYS A 127 -6.04 -0.39 8.80
C LYS A 127 -5.11 0.41 7.89
N TYR A 128 -3.86 -0.02 7.79
CA TYR A 128 -2.94 0.55 6.80
C TYR A 128 -3.01 -0.22 5.48
N MET A 129 -2.84 0.52 4.39
CA MET A 129 -2.75 0.01 3.03
C MET A 129 -1.29 0.06 2.56
N ASP A 130 -1.01 0.74 1.46
CA ASP A 130 0.36 0.94 1.02
C ASP A 130 1.06 2.02 1.86
N CYS A 131 2.34 1.81 2.09
CA CYS A 131 3.22 2.78 2.72
C CYS A 131 4.38 3.07 1.76
N ASN A 132 5.59 2.66 2.11
CA ASN A 132 6.76 2.87 1.26
C ASN A 132 7.48 1.55 1.05
N TYR A 133 8.37 1.52 0.07
CA TYR A 133 9.30 0.43 -0.15
C TYR A 133 10.43 0.39 0.90
N PRO A 134 11.13 -0.76 1.05
CA PRO A 134 12.19 -0.91 2.04
C PRO A 134 13.37 0.05 1.83
N PHE A 135 13.65 0.44 0.58
CA PHE A 135 14.78 1.31 0.28
C PHE A 135 14.32 2.61 -0.37
N ARG A 136 14.96 3.71 0.06
CA ARG A 136 14.81 5.00 -0.61
C ARG A 136 15.69 4.98 -1.87
N ILE A 137 15.10 5.36 -2.99
CA ILE A 137 15.84 5.64 -4.20
C ILE A 137 15.80 7.15 -4.41
N ASP A 138 16.93 7.81 -4.14
CA ASP A 138 17.08 9.24 -4.39
C ASP A 138 17.26 9.48 -5.90
N VAL A 139 16.19 9.82 -6.57
CA VAL A 139 16.25 10.36 -7.93
C VAL A 139 16.44 11.87 -7.80
N LYS A 140 17.67 12.29 -7.49
CA LYS A 140 17.97 13.72 -7.31
C LYS A 140 17.73 14.49 -8.61
N GLY A 141 16.85 15.49 -8.52
CA GLY A 141 16.81 16.61 -9.46
C GLY A 141 16.13 16.37 -10.80
N ASP A 142 15.45 15.26 -10.99
CA ASP A 142 14.77 15.01 -12.25
C ASP A 142 13.32 15.53 -12.21
N LYS A 143 13.00 16.44 -13.13
CA LYS A 143 11.62 16.91 -13.39
C LYS A 143 10.70 15.77 -13.84
N ASN A 144 11.23 14.57 -14.04
CA ASN A 144 10.51 13.38 -14.49
C ASN A 144 10.17 12.41 -13.32
N THR A 145 10.36 12.81 -12.05
CA THR A 145 9.95 11.99 -10.90
C THR A 145 8.47 11.65 -10.95
N TRP A 146 7.64 12.52 -11.52
CA TRP A 146 6.22 12.29 -11.74
C TRP A 146 5.92 11.06 -12.62
N ILE A 147 6.79 10.74 -13.61
CA ILE A 147 6.65 9.53 -14.44
C ILE A 147 6.94 8.29 -13.60
N LEU A 148 7.97 8.35 -12.75
CA LEU A 148 8.32 7.25 -11.86
C LEU A 148 7.24 7.06 -10.78
N GLU A 149 6.72 8.12 -10.19
CA GLU A 149 5.60 8.06 -9.25
C GLU A 149 4.32 7.60 -9.93
N GLY A 150 4.09 8.01 -11.18
CA GLY A 150 3.00 7.53 -12.00
C GLY A 150 3.09 6.04 -12.33
N LEU A 151 4.27 5.49 -12.54
CA LEU A 151 4.50 4.07 -12.81
C LEU A 151 4.67 3.23 -11.54
N PHE A 152 5.17 3.84 -10.46
CA PHE A 152 5.54 3.19 -9.21
C PHE A 152 5.08 4.05 -8.01
N PRO A 153 3.79 4.01 -7.66
CA PRO A 153 3.29 4.74 -6.51
C PRO A 153 4.13 4.44 -5.27
N HIS A 154 4.45 5.48 -4.50
CA HIS A 154 5.29 5.42 -3.29
C HIS A 154 6.78 5.08 -3.50
N PHE A 155 7.26 4.99 -4.74
CA PHE A 155 8.64 4.60 -5.02
C PHE A 155 9.67 5.67 -4.60
N THR A 156 9.30 6.94 -4.73
CA THR A 156 10.14 8.09 -4.39
C THR A 156 9.91 8.59 -2.96
N HIS A 157 8.92 8.06 -2.25
CA HIS A 157 8.61 8.48 -0.90
C HIS A 157 9.75 8.16 0.06
N ASP A 158 10.01 9.09 0.96
CA ASP A 158 11.12 9.05 1.90
C ASP A 158 10.89 8.17 3.16
N GLY A 159 9.75 7.49 3.25
CA GLY A 159 9.37 6.67 4.40
C GLY A 159 8.45 7.38 5.39
N ALA A 160 7.98 8.60 5.08
CA ALA A 160 7.15 9.38 5.97
C ALA A 160 5.63 9.18 5.76
N LYS A 161 5.23 8.54 4.68
CA LYS A 161 3.83 8.52 4.21
C LYS A 161 3.19 7.14 4.34
N ALA A 162 1.87 7.12 4.57
CA ALA A 162 1.07 5.90 4.60
C ALA A 162 -0.36 6.17 4.14
N ASP A 163 -0.96 5.17 3.51
CA ASP A 163 -2.38 5.14 3.16
C ASP A 163 -3.15 4.41 4.27
N ILE A 164 -4.20 5.07 4.76
CA ILE A 164 -5.04 4.55 5.84
C ILE A 164 -6.45 4.35 5.32
N ALA A 165 -6.96 3.13 5.40
CA ALA A 165 -8.31 2.82 4.95
C ALA A 165 -9.36 3.50 5.82
N LEU A 166 -10.44 3.95 5.20
CA LEU A 166 -11.64 4.40 5.89
C LEU A 166 -12.34 3.23 6.60
N VAL A 167 -13.27 3.54 7.48
CA VAL A 167 -14.08 2.54 8.18
C VAL A 167 -15.38 2.31 7.42
N TYR A 168 -15.76 1.05 7.26
CA TYR A 168 -16.95 0.64 6.55
C TYR A 168 -17.87 -0.15 7.48
N ASN A 169 -19.15 -0.13 7.18
CA ASN A 169 -20.13 -1.05 7.75
C ASN A 169 -20.21 -2.30 6.87
N ASP A 170 -20.42 -3.44 7.50
CA ASP A 170 -20.75 -4.69 6.82
C ASP A 170 -22.21 -4.70 6.30
N GLU A 171 -22.63 -5.80 5.71
CA GLU A 171 -23.99 -5.99 5.17
C GLU A 171 -25.08 -5.92 6.27
N GLN A 172 -24.70 -6.06 7.54
CA GLN A 172 -25.59 -5.93 8.70
C GLN A 172 -25.52 -4.55 9.34
N GLU A 173 -24.94 -3.55 8.65
CA GLU A 173 -24.74 -2.17 9.12
C GLU A 173 -23.87 -2.05 10.39
N ASN A 174 -23.08 -3.07 10.73
CA ASN A 174 -22.11 -3.01 11.81
C ASN A 174 -20.75 -2.52 11.31
N ALA A 175 -20.09 -1.66 12.10
CA ALA A 175 -18.74 -1.22 11.77
C ALA A 175 -17.76 -2.41 11.71
N SER A 176 -16.98 -2.49 10.63
CA SER A 176 -16.17 -3.66 10.28
C SER A 176 -14.69 -3.33 10.16
N ASN A 177 -13.85 -4.32 10.50
CA ASN A 177 -12.42 -4.30 10.22
C ASN A 177 -12.08 -4.70 8.77
N LEU A 178 -13.06 -5.04 7.97
CA LEU A 178 -12.87 -5.34 6.56
C LEU A 178 -13.03 -4.07 5.70
N THR A 179 -12.57 -4.16 4.48
CA THR A 179 -12.76 -3.15 3.42
C THR A 179 -13.57 -3.78 2.29
N PRO A 180 -14.31 -2.97 1.49
CA PRO A 180 -15.11 -3.51 0.38
C PRO A 180 -14.29 -4.33 -0.63
N THR A 181 -13.00 -4.05 -0.76
CA THR A 181 -12.08 -4.83 -1.60
C THR A 181 -10.96 -5.44 -0.77
N ALA A 182 -10.37 -6.53 -1.25
CA ALA A 182 -9.29 -7.24 -0.55
C ALA A 182 -7.99 -6.42 -0.37
N PHE A 183 -7.83 -5.35 -1.14
CA PHE A 183 -6.65 -4.47 -1.10
C PHE A 183 -6.95 -3.10 -0.48
N GLY A 184 -8.22 -2.78 -0.20
CA GLY A 184 -8.68 -1.48 0.26
C GLY A 184 -8.96 -0.49 -0.85
N TYR A 185 -8.27 -0.60 -1.99
CA TYR A 185 -8.43 0.29 -3.14
C TYR A 185 -9.62 -0.09 -4.03
N GLY A 186 -10.18 0.92 -4.70
CA GLY A 186 -11.22 0.74 -5.71
C GLY A 186 -12.64 0.68 -5.14
N SER A 187 -12.80 0.89 -3.84
CA SER A 187 -14.11 1.07 -3.18
C SER A 187 -14.51 2.54 -3.11
N SER A 188 -14.31 3.23 -4.22
CA SER A 188 -14.56 4.66 -4.35
C SER A 188 -15.94 5.07 -3.83
N VAL A 189 -15.96 6.09 -3.00
CA VAL A 189 -17.18 6.70 -2.47
C VAL A 189 -17.52 7.90 -3.34
N ASP A 190 -18.52 7.76 -4.21
CA ASP A 190 -18.90 8.84 -5.12
C ASP A 190 -19.44 10.07 -4.36
N PRO A 191 -19.18 11.29 -4.89
CA PRO A 191 -19.69 12.51 -4.30
C PRO A 191 -21.22 12.57 -4.34
N LEU A 192 -21.81 13.13 -3.29
CA LEU A 192 -23.25 13.39 -3.21
C LEU A 192 -23.60 14.65 -4.05
N PRO A 193 -24.87 14.84 -4.48
CA PRO A 193 -25.23 15.94 -5.38
C PRO A 193 -24.91 17.35 -4.88
N TRP A 194 -24.77 17.52 -3.57
CA TRP A 194 -24.47 18.81 -2.93
C TRP A 194 -23.00 18.98 -2.56
N GLU A 195 -22.16 17.98 -2.78
CA GLU A 195 -20.75 18.02 -2.42
C GLU A 195 -19.92 18.57 -3.57
N THR A 196 -18.93 19.40 -3.22
CA THR A 196 -17.94 19.87 -4.19
C THR A 196 -16.92 18.77 -4.44
N CYS A 197 -16.68 18.41 -5.67
CA CYS A 197 -15.75 17.37 -6.04
C CYS A 197 -14.65 17.88 -6.98
N THR A 198 -13.54 17.14 -7.01
CA THR A 198 -12.51 17.37 -8.02
C THR A 198 -13.00 16.89 -9.40
N PRO A 199 -12.49 17.41 -10.53
CA PRO A 199 -12.85 16.94 -11.86
C PRO A 199 -12.72 15.42 -12.02
N CYS A 200 -11.77 14.80 -11.33
CA CYS A 200 -11.55 13.35 -11.39
C CYS A 200 -12.66 12.55 -10.72
N SER A 201 -13.18 13.04 -9.61
CA SER A 201 -14.28 12.39 -8.88
C SER A 201 -15.61 12.65 -9.56
N CYS A 202 -15.83 13.88 -10.06
CA CYS A 202 -17.07 14.27 -10.74
C CYS A 202 -17.19 13.70 -12.14
N GLU A 203 -16.14 13.84 -12.96
CA GLU A 203 -16.20 13.53 -14.38
C GLU A 203 -15.80 12.08 -14.69
N LYS A 204 -15.35 11.33 -13.68
CA LYS A 204 -14.84 9.94 -13.83
C LYS A 204 -13.73 9.82 -14.89
N LYS A 205 -13.07 10.91 -15.22
CA LYS A 205 -11.94 10.98 -16.16
C LYS A 205 -10.65 10.64 -15.43
N ASN A 206 -10.39 9.36 -15.22
CA ASN A 206 -9.20 8.93 -14.48
C ASN A 206 -8.18 8.28 -15.39
N TRP A 207 -7.09 8.98 -15.62
CA TRP A 207 -5.80 8.45 -16.07
C TRP A 207 -5.03 7.78 -14.93
N THR A 208 -5.73 7.26 -13.95
CA THR A 208 -5.17 6.80 -12.71
C THR A 208 -5.21 5.28 -12.65
N TYR A 209 -4.40 4.70 -11.77
CA TYR A 209 -4.43 3.27 -11.46
C TYR A 209 -5.81 2.76 -11.01
N SER A 210 -6.76 3.65 -10.78
CA SER A 210 -8.15 3.32 -10.47
C SER A 210 -8.77 2.34 -11.48
N PHE A 211 -8.34 2.35 -12.75
CA PHE A 211 -8.82 1.39 -13.74
C PHE A 211 -8.46 -0.06 -13.38
N MET A 212 -7.30 -0.29 -12.73
CA MET A 212 -6.87 -1.63 -12.32
C MET A 212 -7.71 -2.17 -11.17
N TYR A 213 -8.16 -1.29 -10.29
CA TYR A 213 -8.96 -1.66 -9.12
C TYR A 213 -10.47 -1.67 -9.39
N LYS A 214 -10.92 -1.00 -10.46
CA LYS A 214 -12.35 -0.87 -10.79
C LYS A 214 -13.09 -2.21 -10.92
N ASN A 215 -12.40 -3.22 -11.41
CA ASN A 215 -12.95 -4.55 -11.66
C ASN A 215 -12.66 -5.57 -10.56
N LEU A 216 -12.08 -5.14 -9.43
CA LEU A 216 -11.89 -6.04 -8.30
C LEU A 216 -13.25 -6.47 -7.73
N PRO A 217 -13.37 -7.72 -7.25
CA PRO A 217 -14.53 -8.14 -6.49
C PRO A 217 -14.74 -7.22 -5.28
N LYS A 218 -15.97 -6.74 -5.10
CA LYS A 218 -16.36 -5.85 -4.00
C LYS A 218 -17.45 -6.50 -3.19
N THR A 219 -17.39 -6.29 -1.86
CA THR A 219 -18.51 -6.54 -0.98
C THR A 219 -19.38 -5.29 -0.89
N ASP A 220 -20.66 -5.47 -0.62
CA ASP A 220 -21.63 -4.36 -0.49
C ASP A 220 -21.52 -3.71 0.90
N TYR A 221 -20.36 -3.12 1.17
CA TYR A 221 -20.06 -2.41 2.41
C TYR A 221 -20.26 -0.93 2.23
N SER A 222 -20.96 -0.30 3.16
CA SER A 222 -21.23 1.13 3.17
C SER A 222 -20.15 1.90 3.96
N LEU A 223 -19.84 3.15 3.56
CA LEU A 223 -18.92 4.00 4.31
C LEU A 223 -19.51 4.38 5.66
N ASN A 224 -18.82 4.09 6.76
CA ASN A 224 -19.19 4.61 8.07
C ASN A 224 -18.65 6.04 8.25
N ASN A 225 -19.49 7.01 7.94
CA ASN A 225 -19.11 8.44 8.01
C ASN A 225 -18.68 8.88 9.40
N THR A 226 -19.39 8.45 10.44
CA THR A 226 -19.14 8.87 11.81
C THR A 226 -17.79 8.38 12.32
N ILE A 227 -17.54 7.07 12.18
CA ILE A 227 -16.31 6.47 12.69
C ILE A 227 -15.10 6.87 11.83
N SER A 228 -15.28 7.00 10.49
CA SER A 228 -14.22 7.52 9.62
C SER A 228 -13.84 8.96 9.97
N THR A 229 -14.84 9.81 10.26
CA THR A 229 -14.59 11.19 10.74
C THR A 229 -13.79 11.19 12.04
N ASP A 230 -14.17 10.34 12.99
CA ASP A 230 -13.47 10.23 14.28
C ASP A 230 -12.03 9.72 14.11
N LEU A 231 -11.84 8.75 13.22
CA LEU A 231 -10.51 8.24 12.88
C LEU A 231 -9.61 9.38 12.35
N ILE A 232 -10.09 10.16 11.37
CA ILE A 232 -9.35 11.30 10.81
C ILE A 232 -9.05 12.33 11.89
N LYS A 233 -10.01 12.67 12.75
CA LYS A 233 -9.81 13.61 13.88
C LYS A 233 -8.80 13.09 14.92
N ILE A 234 -8.68 11.79 15.10
CA ILE A 234 -7.65 11.21 15.98
C ILE A 234 -6.28 11.38 15.31
N PHE A 235 -6.17 11.11 14.01
CA PHE A 235 -4.94 11.37 13.25
C PHE A 235 -4.54 12.85 13.34
N ASP A 236 -5.46 13.77 13.07
CA ASP A 236 -5.23 15.22 13.09
C ASP A 236 -4.67 15.71 14.43
N ARG A 237 -5.18 15.21 15.55
CA ARG A 237 -4.70 15.57 16.91
C ARG A 237 -3.27 15.11 17.20
N HIS A 238 -2.81 14.05 16.56
CA HIS A 238 -1.51 13.43 16.81
C HIS A 238 -0.46 13.74 15.73
N LEU A 239 -0.88 14.33 14.62
CA LEU A 239 -0.01 14.64 13.49
C LEU A 239 0.10 16.13 13.26
N PRO A 240 1.31 16.72 13.35
CA PRO A 240 1.57 18.10 12.93
C PRO A 240 1.74 18.25 11.41
N TYR A 241 1.52 17.17 10.64
CA TYR A 241 1.79 17.09 9.21
C TYR A 241 0.50 16.89 8.41
N THR A 242 0.64 16.82 7.10
CA THR A 242 -0.48 16.81 6.17
C THR A 242 -1.28 15.51 6.20
N ILE A 243 -2.61 15.67 6.27
CA ILE A 243 -3.59 14.62 5.91
C ILE A 243 -4.25 15.08 4.63
N PHE A 244 -4.33 14.20 3.62
CA PHE A 244 -5.02 14.55 2.41
C PHE A 244 -5.94 13.43 1.90
N PHE A 245 -7.06 13.82 1.28
CA PHE A 245 -8.10 12.96 0.72
C PHE A 245 -8.97 13.75 -0.26
N GLU A 246 -9.97 13.11 -0.83
CA GLU A 246 -10.88 13.75 -1.79
C GLU A 246 -11.69 14.90 -1.16
N LYS A 247 -11.88 15.95 -1.94
CA LYS A 247 -12.55 17.19 -1.51
C LYS A 247 -13.95 16.95 -0.97
N HIS A 248 -14.78 16.15 -1.64
CA HIS A 248 -16.14 15.84 -1.22
C HIS A 248 -16.21 15.12 0.14
N LEU A 249 -15.18 14.32 0.50
CA LEU A 249 -15.12 13.71 1.82
C LEU A 249 -14.81 14.71 2.92
N LYS A 250 -14.03 15.78 2.64
CA LYS A 250 -13.81 16.88 3.58
C LYS A 250 -15.13 17.55 3.96
N GLU A 251 -16.01 17.80 2.98
CA GLU A 251 -17.34 18.34 3.21
C GLU A 251 -18.25 17.35 3.96
N ARG A 252 -18.29 16.09 3.50
CA ARG A 252 -19.08 15.01 4.10
C ARG A 252 -18.77 14.80 5.58
N PHE A 253 -17.50 14.81 5.92
CA PHE A 253 -17.02 14.64 7.30
C PHE A 253 -17.02 15.94 8.11
N LYS A 254 -17.43 17.07 7.52
CA LYS A 254 -17.44 18.41 8.15
C LYS A 254 -16.11 18.75 8.83
N LEU A 255 -15.04 18.57 8.09
CA LEU A 255 -13.69 18.84 8.58
C LEU A 255 -13.30 20.30 8.26
N HIS A 256 -12.87 21.04 9.27
CA HIS A 256 -12.56 22.49 9.18
C HIS A 256 -11.07 22.81 9.34
N GLY A 257 -10.19 21.82 9.25
CA GLY A 257 -8.73 22.01 9.36
C GLY A 257 -8.04 22.25 8.02
N ASP A 258 -6.72 22.45 8.07
CA ASP A 258 -5.84 22.54 6.90
C ASP A 258 -5.56 21.15 6.33
N TYR A 259 -6.58 20.56 5.75
CA TYR A 259 -6.46 19.30 5.04
C TYR A 259 -6.15 19.58 3.58
N SER A 260 -5.14 18.91 3.05
CA SER A 260 -4.83 18.99 1.62
C SER A 260 -5.85 18.21 0.81
N GLU A 261 -6.24 18.76 -0.33
CA GLU A 261 -7.15 18.10 -1.25
C GLU A 261 -6.36 17.24 -2.24
N ALA A 262 -6.81 16.02 -2.47
CA ALA A 262 -6.24 15.15 -3.49
C ALA A 262 -6.48 15.77 -4.87
N GLY A 263 -5.41 15.87 -5.65
CA GLY A 263 -5.49 16.25 -7.07
C GLY A 263 -5.97 15.09 -7.94
N CYS A 264 -6.02 15.34 -9.25
CA CYS A 264 -6.36 14.33 -10.26
C CYS A 264 -5.19 13.41 -10.63
N GLU A 265 -4.09 13.52 -9.96
CA GLU A 265 -2.88 12.75 -10.22
C GLU A 265 -2.89 11.46 -9.40
N SER A 266 -2.51 10.35 -10.00
CA SER A 266 -2.38 8.99 -9.44
C SER A 266 -3.68 8.21 -9.18
N VAL A 267 -4.19 8.06 -7.97
CA VAL A 267 -5.42 7.30 -7.64
C VAL A 267 -6.45 8.20 -6.98
N ARG A 268 -7.72 7.78 -7.00
CA ARG A 268 -8.76 8.41 -6.18
C ARG A 268 -8.47 8.13 -4.71
N HIS A 269 -8.69 9.16 -3.87
CA HIS A 269 -8.46 9.10 -2.42
C HIS A 269 -9.79 9.19 -1.66
N ASP A 270 -10.80 8.49 -2.13
CA ASP A 270 -12.13 8.43 -1.54
C ASP A 270 -12.47 7.09 -0.89
N ASP A 271 -11.55 6.13 -0.96
CA ASP A 271 -11.59 4.87 -0.21
C ASP A 271 -10.57 4.83 0.94
N HIS A 272 -9.66 5.80 0.98
CA HIS A 272 -8.62 5.95 2.00
C HIS A 272 -8.23 7.42 2.16
N PHE A 273 -7.43 7.70 3.17
CA PHE A 273 -6.75 8.98 3.30
C PHE A 273 -5.23 8.75 3.44
N HIS A 274 -4.50 9.68 2.89
CA HIS A 274 -3.05 9.68 2.89
C HIS A 274 -2.52 10.53 4.04
N VAL A 275 -1.53 10.03 4.77
CA VAL A 275 -0.95 10.75 5.92
C VAL A 275 0.55 10.89 5.78
N THR A 276 1.06 12.07 6.15
CA THR A 276 2.48 12.29 6.39
C THR A 276 2.73 12.21 7.90
N LEU A 277 3.54 11.25 8.34
CA LEU A 277 3.69 10.87 9.74
C LEU A 277 4.92 11.49 10.41
N CYS A 278 5.90 11.92 9.64
CA CYS A 278 7.11 12.55 10.12
C CYS A 278 7.68 13.49 9.05
N LYS A 279 8.69 14.28 9.41
CA LYS A 279 9.33 15.22 8.48
C LYS A 279 10.01 14.46 7.33
N GLU A 280 9.77 14.93 6.12
CA GLU A 280 10.45 14.47 4.90
C GLU A 280 11.93 14.76 4.92
#